data_048212eb21dc9244e28bfba641cae5c9
#
_entry.id   048212eb21dc9244e28bfba641cae5c9
#
_cell.length_a   1.000
_cell.length_b   1.000
_cell.length_c   1.000
_cell.angle_alpha   90.00
_cell.angle_beta   90.00
_cell.angle_gamma   90.00
#
_symmetry.space_group_name_H-M   'P 1'
#
loop_
_entity.id
_entity.type
_entity.pdbx_description
1 polymer ?
#
loop_
_entity_poly.entity_id
_entity_poly.type
_entity_poly.pdbx_seq_one_letter_code
_entity_poly.pdbx_strand_id
1 'polypeptide(L)'
;MHVAWGVVSAGRKRSLASVPFAVLSGIVLTSLLVSPFHDSALPLCLLHLAFGIAGPGCGMTRAFLFLGHGDLWSALELNPNSPLAFSLVVALWVNYGLRLCCGHEVTIVLSPRAARSIYLAAAALAAIAWLYNLAWNPWT
;
A
#
# COMPACT_ATOMS: atom_id res chain seq x y z
N MET A 1 3.18 21.28 10.33
CA MET A 1 3.03 20.46 9.12
C MET A 1 3.09 21.42 7.94
N HIS A 2 4.16 21.41 7.17
CA HIS A 2 4.31 22.27 6.00
C HIS A 2 4.41 21.38 4.75
N VAL A 3 3.57 21.66 3.76
CA VAL A 3 3.66 21.02 2.44
C VAL A 3 4.59 21.91 1.61
N ALA A 4 5.75 21.40 1.24
CA ALA A 4 6.69 22.11 0.39
C ALA A 4 6.60 21.58 -1.06
N TRP A 5 6.39 22.47 -2.01
CA TRP A 5 6.48 22.19 -3.44
C TRP A 5 7.91 22.46 -3.87
N GLY A 6 8.61 21.43 -4.35
CA GLY A 6 9.98 21.54 -4.82
C GLY A 6 10.10 21.17 -6.28
N VAL A 7 10.93 21.92 -7.03
CA VAL A 7 11.33 21.53 -8.38
C VAL A 7 12.56 20.64 -8.28
N VAL A 8 12.45 19.43 -8.80
CA VAL A 8 13.56 18.46 -8.77
C VAL A 8 14.58 18.84 -9.84
N SER A 9 15.84 19.07 -9.43
CA SER A 9 16.96 19.23 -10.36
C SER A 9 17.11 17.97 -11.24
N ALA A 10 16.99 18.22 -12.55
CA ALA A 10 16.83 17.22 -13.59
C ALA A 10 17.99 16.21 -13.69
N GLY A 11 17.72 15.00 -14.07
CA GLY A 11 18.65 14.00 -14.52
C GLY A 11 18.71 12.76 -13.62
N ARG A 12 19.55 12.74 -12.61
CA ARG A 12 19.80 11.53 -11.79
C ARG A 12 18.61 11.14 -10.89
N LYS A 13 17.93 12.12 -10.30
CA LYS A 13 16.77 11.85 -9.41
C LYS A 13 15.53 11.42 -10.19
N ARG A 14 15.41 11.82 -11.44
CA ARG A 14 14.29 11.42 -12.31
C ARG A 14 14.41 9.95 -12.72
N SER A 15 15.62 9.48 -13.01
CA SER A 15 15.87 8.06 -13.32
C SER A 15 15.59 7.15 -12.12
N LEU A 16 15.91 7.59 -10.91
CA LEU A 16 15.61 6.82 -9.68
C LEU A 16 14.12 6.76 -9.35
N ALA A 17 13.30 7.67 -9.88
CA ALA A 17 11.86 7.69 -9.67
C ALA A 17 11.11 6.74 -10.61
N SER A 18 11.71 6.29 -11.71
CA SER A 18 11.08 5.42 -12.71
C SER A 18 10.82 4.02 -12.16
N VAL A 19 11.73 3.46 -11.38
CA VAL A 19 11.59 2.12 -10.81
C VAL A 19 10.41 2.04 -9.82
N PRO A 20 10.33 2.88 -8.77
CA PRO A 20 9.18 2.85 -7.87
C PRO A 20 7.87 3.18 -8.59
N PHE A 21 7.87 4.08 -9.57
CA PHE A 21 6.69 4.36 -10.37
C PHE A 21 6.23 3.15 -11.16
N ALA A 22 7.12 2.41 -11.79
CA ALA A 22 6.78 1.19 -12.54
C ALA A 22 6.19 0.10 -11.63
N VAL A 23 6.79 -0.11 -10.45
CA VAL A 23 6.30 -1.07 -9.45
C VAL A 23 4.90 -0.69 -8.96
N LEU A 24 4.71 0.59 -8.58
CA LEU A 24 3.41 1.08 -8.11
C LEU A 24 2.35 1.04 -9.22
N SER A 25 2.74 1.34 -10.47
CA SER A 25 1.85 1.19 -11.63
C SER A 25 1.42 -0.27 -11.84
N GLY A 26 2.33 -1.21 -11.67
CA GLY A 26 2.02 -2.63 -11.69
C GLY A 26 0.97 -3.01 -10.64
N ILE A 27 1.15 -2.54 -9.40
CA ILE A 27 0.18 -2.80 -8.31
C ILE A 27 -1.19 -2.21 -8.64
N VAL A 28 -1.25 -0.93 -9.03
CA VAL A 28 -2.51 -0.24 -9.36
C VAL A 28 -3.20 -0.88 -10.56
N LEU A 29 -2.46 -1.16 -11.64
CA LEU A 29 -3.01 -1.79 -12.84
C LEU A 29 -3.52 -3.21 -12.55
N THR A 30 -2.77 -4.00 -11.79
CA THR A 30 -3.22 -5.33 -11.38
C THR A 30 -4.50 -5.25 -10.56
N SER A 31 -4.60 -4.28 -9.65
CA SER A 31 -5.80 -4.08 -8.83
C SER A 31 -7.03 -3.70 -9.66
N LEU A 32 -6.84 -3.02 -10.80
CA LEU A 32 -7.93 -2.59 -11.68
C LEU A 32 -8.30 -3.64 -12.74
N LEU A 33 -7.32 -4.41 -13.22
CA LEU A 33 -7.52 -5.32 -14.36
C LEU A 33 -7.86 -6.75 -13.93
N VAL A 34 -7.39 -7.17 -12.75
CA VAL A 34 -7.65 -8.53 -12.26
C VAL A 34 -8.94 -8.56 -11.46
N SER A 35 -9.91 -9.35 -11.94
CA SER A 35 -11.18 -9.54 -11.22
C SER A 35 -10.95 -10.23 -9.88
N PRO A 36 -11.55 -9.72 -8.78
CA PRO A 36 -11.45 -10.34 -7.47
C PRO A 36 -12.17 -11.70 -7.37
N PHE A 37 -13.06 -12.00 -8.33
CA PHE A 37 -13.86 -13.24 -8.37
C PHE A 37 -13.13 -14.42 -9.01
N HIS A 38 -11.94 -14.23 -9.53
CA HIS A 38 -11.16 -15.35 -10.04
C HIS A 38 -10.63 -16.15 -8.85
N ASP A 39 -10.97 -17.46 -8.83
CA ASP A 39 -10.57 -18.44 -7.79
C ASP A 39 -9.06 -18.70 -7.71
N SER A 40 -8.27 -17.70 -7.97
CA SER A 40 -6.83 -17.73 -7.81
C SER A 40 -6.51 -17.70 -6.30
N ALA A 41 -6.72 -18.82 -5.64
CA ALA A 41 -6.19 -19.12 -4.33
C ALA A 41 -4.64 -19.27 -4.43
N LEU A 42 -3.97 -18.23 -4.93
CA LEU A 42 -2.53 -18.15 -4.80
C LEU A 42 -2.25 -17.69 -3.36
N PRO A 43 -1.74 -18.57 -2.50
CA PRO A 43 -1.31 -18.21 -1.16
C PRO A 43 -0.02 -17.39 -1.28
N LEU A 44 -0.14 -16.12 -1.67
CA LEU A 44 0.99 -15.19 -1.83
C LEU A 44 1.51 -14.66 -0.49
N CYS A 45 1.10 -15.27 0.61
CA CYS A 45 1.65 -14.93 1.93
C CYS A 45 2.89 -15.78 2.19
N LEU A 46 4.07 -15.18 2.04
CA LEU A 46 5.35 -15.85 2.25
C LEU A 46 5.46 -16.41 3.69
N LEU A 47 4.90 -15.71 4.67
CA LEU A 47 4.84 -16.16 6.07
C LEU A 47 3.92 -17.37 6.24
N HIS A 48 2.78 -17.39 5.56
CA HIS A 48 1.87 -18.53 5.60
C HIS A 48 2.49 -19.76 4.91
N LEU A 49 3.18 -19.54 3.81
CA LEU A 49 3.89 -20.61 3.09
C LEU A 49 5.06 -21.20 3.90
N ALA A 50 5.78 -20.34 4.66
CA ALA A 50 6.99 -20.77 5.41
C ALA A 50 6.67 -21.31 6.81
N PHE A 51 5.68 -20.76 7.49
CA PHE A 51 5.42 -21.01 8.91
C PHE A 51 3.98 -21.44 9.22
N GLY A 52 3.08 -21.47 8.25
CA GLY A 52 1.67 -21.80 8.47
C GLY A 52 0.90 -20.74 9.27
N ILE A 53 1.48 -19.56 9.51
CA ILE A 53 0.90 -18.50 10.33
C ILE A 53 0.47 -17.32 9.44
N ALA A 54 -0.75 -16.82 9.64
CA ALA A 54 -1.21 -15.63 8.95
C ALA A 54 -0.37 -14.41 9.34
N GLY A 55 0.32 -13.81 8.37
CA GLY A 55 1.10 -12.59 8.58
C GLY A 55 0.23 -11.32 8.56
N PRO A 56 0.77 -10.16 8.99
CA PRO A 56 0.05 -8.88 9.00
C PRO A 56 -0.36 -8.41 7.60
N GLY A 57 0.29 -8.90 6.55
CA GLY A 57 -0.04 -8.63 5.14
C GLY A 57 -0.87 -9.73 4.46
N CYS A 58 -1.30 -10.76 5.21
CA CYS A 58 -2.15 -11.79 4.63
C CYS A 58 -3.49 -11.20 4.19
N GLY A 59 -3.95 -11.58 2.99
CA GLY A 59 -5.17 -11.01 2.39
C GLY A 59 -4.98 -9.63 1.75
N MET A 60 -3.85 -8.93 1.93
CA MET A 60 -3.62 -7.58 1.40
C MET A 60 -3.74 -7.52 -0.13
N THR A 61 -3.17 -8.49 -0.85
CA THR A 61 -3.23 -8.53 -2.31
C THR A 61 -4.66 -8.66 -2.81
N ARG A 62 -5.45 -9.56 -2.21
CA ARG A 62 -6.88 -9.71 -2.52
C ARG A 62 -7.67 -8.45 -2.16
N ALA A 63 -7.42 -7.89 -0.98
CA ALA A 63 -8.06 -6.66 -0.55
C ALA A 63 -7.79 -5.49 -1.53
N PHE A 64 -6.59 -5.42 -2.12
CA PHE A 64 -6.27 -4.43 -3.15
C PHE A 64 -7.07 -4.65 -4.44
N LEU A 65 -7.33 -5.90 -4.83
CA LEU A 65 -8.21 -6.19 -5.97
C LEU A 65 -9.64 -5.70 -5.71
N PHE A 66 -10.19 -5.95 -4.53
CA PHE A 66 -11.52 -5.44 -4.15
C PHE A 66 -11.55 -3.91 -4.13
N LEU A 67 -10.53 -3.26 -3.58
CA LEU A 67 -10.41 -1.80 -3.55
C LEU A 67 -10.30 -1.20 -4.96
N GLY A 68 -9.58 -1.86 -5.88
CA GLY A 68 -9.49 -1.46 -7.28
C GLY A 68 -10.86 -1.47 -7.97
N HIS A 69 -11.77 -2.34 -7.55
CA HIS A 69 -13.14 -2.44 -8.07
C HIS A 69 -14.17 -1.65 -7.23
N GLY A 70 -13.72 -0.92 -6.20
CA GLY A 70 -14.58 -0.08 -5.37
C GLY A 70 -15.31 -0.80 -4.23
N ASP A 71 -15.02 -2.08 -4.02
CA ASP A 71 -15.60 -2.85 -2.92
C ASP A 71 -14.76 -2.73 -1.64
N LEU A 72 -15.07 -1.67 -0.90
CA LEU A 72 -14.41 -1.35 0.37
C LEU A 72 -14.73 -2.38 1.47
N TRP A 73 -15.97 -2.92 1.46
CA TRP A 73 -16.42 -3.82 2.52
C TRP A 73 -15.67 -5.14 2.49
N SER A 74 -15.65 -5.80 1.36
CA SER A 74 -14.90 -7.04 1.16
C SER A 74 -13.39 -6.87 1.42
N ALA A 75 -12.84 -5.71 1.07
CA ALA A 75 -11.44 -5.40 1.36
C ALA A 75 -11.16 -5.29 2.87
N LEU A 76 -12.07 -4.66 3.64
CA LEU A 76 -11.96 -4.54 5.10
C LEU A 76 -12.08 -5.89 5.81
N GLU A 77 -12.97 -6.76 5.34
CA GLU A 77 -13.11 -8.12 5.87
C GLU A 77 -11.83 -8.96 5.70
N LEU A 78 -11.15 -8.79 4.56
CA LEU A 78 -9.89 -9.48 4.28
C LEU A 78 -8.72 -8.93 5.08
N ASN A 79 -8.61 -7.61 5.16
CA ASN A 79 -7.57 -6.94 5.95
C ASN A 79 -7.98 -5.50 6.26
N PRO A 80 -8.25 -5.15 7.51
CA PRO A 80 -8.72 -3.82 7.90
C PRO A 80 -7.73 -2.69 7.60
N ASN A 81 -6.44 -3.00 7.41
CA ASN A 81 -5.42 -2.01 7.00
C ASN A 81 -5.37 -1.77 5.48
N SER A 82 -6.09 -2.56 4.69
CA SER A 82 -6.00 -2.49 3.23
C SER A 82 -6.39 -1.13 2.65
N PRO A 83 -7.44 -0.43 3.11
CA PRO A 83 -7.79 0.87 2.54
C PRO A 83 -6.71 1.93 2.80
N LEU A 84 -6.10 1.90 3.99
CA LEU A 84 -5.02 2.82 4.34
C LEU A 84 -3.78 2.55 3.49
N ALA A 85 -3.39 1.28 3.36
CA ALA A 85 -2.24 0.87 2.56
C ALA A 85 -2.44 1.18 1.08
N PHE A 86 -3.64 0.91 0.53
CA PHE A 86 -3.96 1.20 -0.85
C PHE A 86 -3.97 2.71 -1.14
N SER A 87 -4.55 3.51 -0.24
CA SER A 87 -4.53 4.98 -0.35
C SER A 87 -3.09 5.52 -0.37
N LEU A 88 -2.19 4.95 0.45
CA LEU A 88 -0.78 5.32 0.44
C LEU A 88 -0.10 4.93 -0.87
N VAL A 89 -0.38 3.74 -1.41
CA VAL A 89 0.13 3.29 -2.71
C VAL A 89 -0.29 4.24 -3.83
N VAL A 90 -1.58 4.62 -3.88
CA VAL A 90 -2.11 5.56 -4.86
C VAL A 90 -1.49 6.95 -4.70
N ALA A 91 -1.36 7.46 -3.47
CA ALA A 91 -0.73 8.75 -3.20
C ALA A 91 0.73 8.79 -3.64
N LEU A 92 1.49 7.73 -3.37
CA LEU A 92 2.87 7.59 -3.83
C LEU A 92 2.95 7.47 -5.35
N TRP A 93 2.06 6.70 -5.96
CA TRP A 93 1.99 6.55 -7.41
C TRP A 93 1.75 7.89 -8.10
N VAL A 94 0.79 8.67 -7.62
CA VAL A 94 0.53 10.04 -8.13
C VAL A 94 1.76 10.94 -7.94
N ASN A 95 2.37 10.92 -6.76
CA ASN A 95 3.57 11.74 -6.48
C ASN A 95 4.73 11.40 -7.43
N TYR A 96 5.04 10.11 -7.61
CA TYR A 96 6.09 9.69 -8.55
C TYR A 96 5.72 9.99 -10.00
N GLY A 97 4.44 9.88 -10.38
CA GLY A 97 3.94 10.27 -11.69
C GLY A 97 4.13 11.77 -11.96
N LEU A 98 3.75 12.63 -11.03
CA LEU A 98 3.96 14.08 -11.12
C LEU A 98 5.45 14.42 -11.21
N ARG A 99 6.29 13.70 -10.48
CA ARG A 99 7.74 13.88 -10.53
C ARG A 99 8.33 13.52 -11.88
N LEU A 100 7.82 12.48 -12.53
CA LEU A 100 8.29 12.04 -13.86
C LEU A 100 7.76 12.94 -14.98
N CYS A 101 6.48 13.31 -14.95
CA CYS A 101 5.82 14.09 -16.00
C CYS A 101 6.13 15.58 -15.89
N CYS A 102 5.98 16.16 -14.72
CA CYS A 102 6.04 17.62 -14.51
C CYS A 102 7.31 18.09 -13.83
N GLY A 103 8.14 17.18 -13.33
CA GLY A 103 9.35 17.53 -12.55
C GLY A 103 9.04 18.14 -11.18
N HIS A 104 7.78 18.07 -10.74
CA HIS A 104 7.34 18.54 -9.44
C HIS A 104 7.22 17.36 -8.47
N GLU A 105 7.65 17.57 -7.24
CA GLU A 105 7.44 16.61 -6.16
C GLU A 105 6.69 17.26 -4.99
N VAL A 106 5.77 16.52 -4.43
CA VAL A 106 5.12 16.90 -3.17
C VAL A 106 5.94 16.31 -2.04
N THR A 107 6.63 17.15 -1.29
CA THR A 107 7.40 16.73 -0.12
C THR A 107 6.69 17.21 1.13
N ILE A 108 6.24 16.26 1.95
CA ILE A 108 5.65 16.57 3.25
C ILE A 108 6.78 16.62 4.28
N VAL A 109 7.11 17.82 4.73
CA VAL A 109 8.09 18.00 5.80
C VAL A 109 7.37 17.82 7.14
N LEU A 110 7.64 16.70 7.80
CA LEU A 110 7.12 16.40 9.12
C LEU A 110 8.13 16.75 10.20
N SER A 111 7.67 17.32 11.30
CA SER A 111 8.52 17.45 12.48
C SER A 111 8.89 16.06 13.02
N PRO A 112 10.06 15.88 13.65
CA PRO A 112 10.48 14.57 14.14
C PRO A 112 9.49 13.97 15.15
N ARG A 113 8.80 14.81 15.92
CA ARG A 113 7.74 14.37 16.84
C ARG A 113 6.51 13.85 16.08
N ALA A 114 6.05 14.58 15.05
CA ALA A 114 4.92 14.16 14.22
C ALA A 114 5.23 12.88 13.45
N ALA A 115 6.44 12.75 12.90
CA ALA A 115 6.89 11.53 12.24
C ALA A 115 6.84 10.33 13.19
N ARG A 116 7.39 10.48 14.41
CA ARG A 116 7.35 9.42 15.43
C ARG A 116 5.93 9.02 15.80
N SER A 117 5.02 9.97 15.98
CA SER A 117 3.62 9.68 16.29
C SER A 117 2.92 8.92 15.15
N ILE A 118 3.19 9.29 13.90
CA ILE A 118 2.64 8.61 12.72
C ILE A 118 3.18 7.17 12.64
N TYR A 119 4.50 6.96 12.85
CA TYR A 119 5.06 5.61 12.85
C TYR A 119 4.49 4.73 13.96
N LEU A 120 4.33 5.27 15.18
CA LEU A 120 3.72 4.54 16.29
C LEU A 120 2.26 4.20 16.02
N ALA A 121 1.47 5.13 15.48
CA ALA A 121 0.10 4.90 15.10
C ALA A 121 -0.01 3.84 13.99
N ALA A 122 0.83 3.91 12.96
CA ALA A 122 0.86 2.93 11.89
C ALA A 122 1.26 1.54 12.40
N ALA A 123 2.24 1.46 13.30
CA ALA A 123 2.64 0.19 13.93
C ALA A 123 1.52 -0.40 14.80
N ALA A 124 0.81 0.43 15.56
CA ALA A 124 -0.33 0.01 16.36
C ALA A 124 -1.48 -0.52 15.48
N LEU A 125 -1.81 0.19 14.40
CA LEU A 125 -2.82 -0.26 13.43
C LEU A 125 -2.42 -1.57 12.75
N ALA A 126 -1.15 -1.73 12.38
CA ALA A 126 -0.63 -2.97 11.81
C ALA A 126 -0.73 -4.14 12.81
N ALA A 127 -0.41 -3.90 14.09
CA ALA A 127 -0.53 -4.89 15.14
C ALA A 127 -1.99 -5.29 15.39
N ILE A 128 -2.92 -4.32 15.44
CA ILE A 128 -4.36 -4.59 15.60
C ILE A 128 -4.89 -5.42 14.43
N ALA A 129 -4.55 -5.06 13.20
CA ALA A 129 -4.98 -5.82 12.04
C ALA A 129 -4.36 -7.23 11.99
N TRP A 130 -3.13 -7.38 12.47
CA TRP A 130 -2.51 -8.70 12.61
C TRP A 130 -3.23 -9.57 13.64
N LEU A 131 -3.55 -9.02 14.81
CA LEU A 131 -4.35 -9.71 15.83
C LEU A 131 -5.75 -10.07 15.31
N TYR A 132 -6.38 -9.17 14.55
CA TYR A 132 -7.64 -9.44 13.88
C TYR A 132 -7.51 -10.62 12.90
N ASN A 133 -6.49 -10.63 12.06
CA ASN A 133 -6.23 -11.72 11.11
C ASN A 133 -5.96 -13.05 11.82
N LEU A 134 -5.27 -13.05 12.96
CA LEU A 134 -5.02 -14.24 13.76
C LEU A 134 -6.28 -14.78 14.43
N ALA A 135 -7.19 -13.88 14.88
CA ALA A 135 -8.37 -14.28 15.64
C ALA A 135 -9.57 -14.64 14.76
N TRP A 136 -9.70 -14.01 13.60
CA TRP A 136 -10.95 -14.04 12.81
C TRP A 136 -10.78 -14.49 11.36
N ASN A 137 -9.57 -14.74 10.90
CA ASN A 137 -9.37 -15.09 9.50
C ASN A 137 -9.72 -16.58 9.28
N PRO A 138 -10.77 -16.89 8.47
CA PRO A 138 -11.19 -18.27 8.21
C PRO A 138 -10.19 -19.08 7.36
N TRP A 139 -9.05 -18.50 7.05
CA TRP A 139 -8.01 -19.12 6.21
C TRP A 139 -6.81 -19.64 7.02
N THR A 140 -6.90 -19.72 8.34
CA THR A 140 -5.92 -20.37 9.23
C THR A 140 -6.30 -21.81 9.53
#